data_326a42227c032073b8868f1632c5dffa
#
_entry.id   326a42227c032073b8868f1632c5dffa
#
_cell.length_a   1.000
_cell.length_b   1.000
_cell.length_c   1.000
_cell.angle_alpha   90.00
_cell.angle_beta   90.00
_cell.angle_gamma   90.00
#
_symmetry.space_group_name_H-M   'P 1'
#
loop_
_entity.id
_entity.type
_entity.pdbx_description
1 polymer ?
#
loop_
_entity_poly.entity_id
_entity_poly.type
_entity_poly.pdbx_seq_one_letter_code
_entity_poly.pdbx_strand_id
1 'polypeptide(L)'
;GSLVFVVFTLTLGLGDLPYNQEIIFAGSMIIILFLMSRLVRVLERDAKMFLVGTALVIFVFRAMPNPGPGQTWWMIDELTFDQQFLSVLSLIGSTLTLLGMFIFRRFMAERSISFVVVFLTLASTLLYLPIVGMYFGLHEWTASWTGGVVDARFIAVVDTALESPLGQIAMIPMLAWIANSAPANLKATFFAVMASFTNLALSASQLGTKYLNELFVVTREVRDK
;
A
#
# COMPACT_ATOMS: atom_id res chain seq x y z
N GLY A 1 26.67 9.34 2.16
CA GLY A 1 25.47 8.65 2.65
C GLY A 1 24.78 7.83 1.56
N SER A 2 24.35 8.46 0.47
CA SER A 2 23.56 7.78 -0.60
C SER A 2 24.33 6.65 -1.30
N LEU A 3 25.61 6.86 -1.61
CA LEU A 3 26.46 5.84 -2.23
C LEU A 3 26.62 4.57 -1.34
N VAL A 4 26.82 4.77 -0.04
CA VAL A 4 26.92 3.66 0.92
C VAL A 4 25.59 2.89 0.99
N PHE A 5 24.47 3.58 0.96
CA PHE A 5 23.14 2.98 0.93
C PHE A 5 22.92 2.15 -0.35
N VAL A 6 23.27 2.70 -1.51
CA VAL A 6 23.16 2.00 -2.81
C VAL A 6 24.03 0.76 -2.84
N VAL A 7 25.31 0.87 -2.44
CA VAL A 7 26.23 -0.27 -2.39
C VAL A 7 25.72 -1.34 -1.43
N PHE A 8 25.28 -0.96 -0.23
CA PHE A 8 24.68 -1.86 0.75
C PHE A 8 23.47 -2.62 0.17
N THR A 9 22.53 -1.90 -0.43
CA THR A 9 21.30 -2.51 -0.97
C THR A 9 21.58 -3.41 -2.17
N LEU A 10 22.49 -3.01 -3.06
CA LEU A 10 22.87 -3.82 -4.23
C LEU A 10 23.66 -5.06 -3.83
N THR A 11 24.62 -4.93 -2.91
CA THR A 11 25.46 -6.07 -2.48
C THR A 11 24.59 -7.13 -1.78
N LEU A 12 23.65 -6.71 -0.94
CA LEU A 12 22.74 -7.63 -0.28
C LEU A 12 21.64 -8.12 -1.22
N GLY A 13 21.10 -7.27 -2.10
CA GLY A 13 20.02 -7.63 -3.02
C GLY A 13 20.45 -8.63 -4.11
N LEU A 14 21.73 -8.62 -4.49
CA LEU A 14 22.31 -9.56 -5.45
C LEU A 14 22.92 -10.80 -4.76
N GLY A 15 23.09 -10.77 -3.44
CA GLY A 15 23.63 -11.89 -2.67
C GLY A 15 22.52 -12.88 -2.27
N ASP A 16 22.84 -14.15 -2.34
CA ASP A 16 21.93 -15.25 -1.95
C ASP A 16 22.09 -15.55 -0.45
N LEU A 17 21.84 -14.53 0.40
CA LEU A 17 21.95 -14.65 1.85
C LEU A 17 20.60 -14.98 2.48
N PRO A 18 20.56 -15.87 3.47
CA PRO A 18 19.35 -16.09 4.24
C PRO A 18 18.92 -14.78 4.94
N TYR A 19 17.62 -14.50 4.92
CA TYR A 19 17.03 -13.27 5.50
C TYR A 19 17.51 -11.97 4.84
N ASN A 20 17.82 -12.02 3.55
CA ASN A 20 18.33 -10.89 2.79
C ASN A 20 17.40 -9.66 2.85
N GLN A 21 16.10 -9.88 2.69
CA GLN A 21 15.09 -8.81 2.73
C GLN A 21 15.01 -8.15 4.13
N GLU A 22 15.09 -8.95 5.18
CA GLU A 22 15.08 -8.49 6.57
C GLU A 22 16.33 -7.64 6.90
N ILE A 23 17.49 -8.08 6.43
CA ILE A 23 18.76 -7.35 6.62
C ILE A 23 18.72 -6.01 5.88
N ILE A 24 18.24 -6.00 4.63
CA ILE A 24 18.06 -4.78 3.85
C ILE A 24 17.08 -3.84 4.53
N PHE A 25 15.96 -4.36 5.00
CA PHE A 25 14.95 -3.58 5.71
C PHE A 25 15.49 -2.97 7.00
N ALA A 26 16.14 -3.78 7.86
CA ALA A 26 16.72 -3.32 9.11
C ALA A 26 17.82 -2.27 8.90
N GLY A 27 18.72 -2.49 7.95
CA GLY A 27 19.77 -1.53 7.61
C GLY A 27 19.20 -0.22 7.03
N SER A 28 18.21 -0.31 6.16
CA SER A 28 17.50 0.85 5.62
C SER A 28 16.79 1.63 6.71
N MET A 29 16.12 0.93 7.65
CA MET A 29 15.46 1.51 8.82
C MET A 29 16.44 2.32 9.65
N ILE A 30 17.59 1.75 10.01
CA ILE A 30 18.62 2.42 10.82
C ILE A 30 19.10 3.68 10.12
N ILE A 31 19.43 3.61 8.82
CA ILE A 31 19.93 4.74 8.06
C ILE A 31 18.88 5.85 7.95
N ILE A 32 17.64 5.51 7.62
CA ILE A 32 16.56 6.48 7.42
C ILE A 32 16.19 7.13 8.76
N LEU A 33 16.07 6.36 9.84
CA LEU A 33 15.80 6.91 11.18
C LEU A 33 16.94 7.82 11.67
N PHE A 34 18.20 7.47 11.39
CA PHE A 34 19.33 8.33 11.69
C PHE A 34 19.24 9.65 10.92
N LEU A 35 18.99 9.63 9.61
CA LEU A 35 18.82 10.83 8.79
C LEU A 35 17.63 11.67 9.26
N MET A 36 16.49 11.01 9.54
CA MET A 36 15.31 11.66 10.06
C MET A 36 15.58 12.32 11.43
N SER A 37 16.28 11.64 12.33
CA SER A 37 16.65 12.20 13.64
C SER A 37 17.50 13.48 13.52
N ARG A 38 18.41 13.50 12.56
CA ARG A 38 19.22 14.70 12.26
C ARG A 38 18.38 15.84 11.71
N LEU A 39 17.48 15.52 10.79
CA LEU A 39 16.60 16.48 10.15
C LEU A 39 15.63 17.14 11.15
N VAL A 40 15.05 16.33 12.02
CA VAL A 40 14.07 16.76 13.03
C VAL A 40 14.70 17.59 14.15
N ARG A 41 16.03 17.48 14.39
CA ARG A 41 16.74 18.30 15.40
C ARG A 41 16.73 19.79 15.08
N VAL A 42 16.57 20.17 13.81
CA VAL A 42 16.56 21.57 13.37
C VAL A 42 15.19 22.21 13.59
N LEU A 43 14.14 21.41 13.86
CA LEU A 43 12.77 21.88 14.02
C LEU A 43 12.49 22.30 15.47
N GLU A 44 11.64 23.30 15.64
CA GLU A 44 11.05 23.67 16.92
C GLU A 44 10.21 22.52 17.49
N ARG A 45 10.04 22.51 18.82
CA ARG A 45 9.40 21.40 19.55
C ARG A 45 8.03 21.01 19.02
N ASP A 46 7.17 21.99 18.75
CA ASP A 46 5.79 21.75 18.31
C ASP A 46 5.76 21.22 16.87
N ALA A 47 6.56 21.81 15.98
CA ALA A 47 6.73 21.33 14.61
C ALA A 47 7.30 19.90 14.57
N LYS A 48 8.25 19.60 15.46
CA LYS A 48 8.82 18.28 15.63
C LYS A 48 7.78 17.25 16.07
N MET A 49 6.98 17.53 17.09
CA MET A 49 5.94 16.62 17.58
C MET A 49 4.88 16.36 16.51
N PHE A 50 4.43 17.40 15.82
CA PHE A 50 3.47 17.28 14.73
C PHE A 50 4.02 16.42 13.58
N LEU A 51 5.27 16.68 13.17
CA LEU A 51 5.93 15.93 12.10
C LEU A 51 6.07 14.45 12.44
N VAL A 52 6.60 14.14 13.62
CA VAL A 52 6.83 12.75 14.06
C VAL A 52 5.51 12.01 14.23
N GLY A 53 4.49 12.65 14.82
CA GLY A 53 3.17 12.06 14.98
C GLY A 53 2.52 11.73 13.63
N THR A 54 2.55 12.67 12.69
CA THR A 54 1.97 12.46 11.35
C THR A 54 2.78 11.42 10.56
N ALA A 55 4.12 11.44 10.66
CA ALA A 55 4.97 10.45 10.03
C ALA A 55 4.66 9.03 10.55
N LEU A 56 4.42 8.89 11.84
CA LEU A 56 4.04 7.60 12.46
C LEU A 56 2.70 7.10 11.94
N VAL A 57 1.69 7.98 11.86
CA VAL A 57 0.36 7.63 11.30
C VAL A 57 0.50 7.15 9.86
N ILE A 58 1.24 7.88 9.02
CA ILE A 58 1.49 7.50 7.62
C ILE A 58 2.25 6.17 7.55
N PHE A 59 3.26 5.99 8.40
CA PHE A 59 4.03 4.75 8.43
C PHE A 59 3.15 3.55 8.74
N VAL A 60 2.38 3.61 9.82
CA VAL A 60 1.46 2.52 10.21
C VAL A 60 0.46 2.22 9.11
N PHE A 61 -0.18 3.26 8.54
CA PHE A 61 -1.13 3.10 7.43
C PHE A 61 -0.51 2.40 6.21
N ARG A 62 0.70 2.80 5.81
CA ARG A 62 1.38 2.24 4.63
C ARG A 62 2.08 0.91 4.88
N ALA A 63 2.40 0.60 6.13
CA ALA A 63 3.06 -0.64 6.53
C ALA A 63 2.09 -1.81 6.73
N MET A 64 0.78 -1.58 6.61
CA MET A 64 -0.21 -2.66 6.69
C MET A 64 0.05 -3.70 5.59
N PRO A 65 0.23 -4.97 5.95
CA PRO A 65 0.38 -6.05 4.97
C PRO A 65 -0.91 -6.20 4.13
N ASN A 66 -0.74 -6.66 2.91
CA ASN A 66 -1.84 -6.97 2.00
C ASN A 66 -1.70 -8.43 1.52
N PRO A 67 -2.73 -9.03 0.90
CA PRO A 67 -2.66 -10.42 0.42
C PRO A 67 -1.60 -10.67 -0.65
N GLY A 68 -1.12 -9.62 -1.33
CA GLY A 68 -0.11 -9.71 -2.37
C GLY A 68 -0.52 -10.62 -3.53
N PRO A 69 0.44 -11.35 -4.14
CA PRO A 69 0.18 -12.27 -5.25
C PRO A 69 -0.80 -13.39 -4.91
N GLY A 70 -0.93 -13.76 -3.63
CA GLY A 70 -1.82 -14.82 -3.17
C GLY A 70 -3.29 -14.57 -3.54
N GLN A 71 -3.75 -13.33 -3.50
CA GLN A 71 -5.11 -12.98 -3.95
C GLN A 71 -5.31 -13.24 -5.45
N THR A 72 -4.32 -12.89 -6.28
CA THR A 72 -4.39 -13.13 -7.73
C THR A 72 -4.40 -14.63 -8.02
N TRP A 73 -3.57 -15.41 -7.33
CA TRP A 73 -3.55 -16.87 -7.48
C TRP A 73 -4.88 -17.50 -7.09
N TRP A 74 -5.47 -17.06 -5.97
CA TRP A 74 -6.80 -17.50 -5.57
C TRP A 74 -7.87 -17.15 -6.60
N MET A 75 -7.84 -15.96 -7.18
CA MET A 75 -8.77 -15.55 -8.24
C MET A 75 -8.65 -16.43 -9.49
N ILE A 76 -7.43 -16.84 -9.85
CA ILE A 76 -7.19 -17.73 -10.99
C ILE A 76 -7.64 -19.16 -10.67
N ASP A 77 -7.21 -19.69 -9.53
CA ASP A 77 -7.31 -21.12 -9.22
C ASP A 77 -8.71 -21.48 -8.68
N GLU A 78 -9.35 -20.61 -7.89
CA GLU A 78 -10.67 -20.86 -7.31
C GLU A 78 -11.82 -20.20 -8.06
N LEU A 79 -11.65 -18.91 -8.43
CA LEU A 79 -12.71 -18.19 -9.16
C LEU A 79 -12.62 -18.40 -10.67
N THR A 80 -11.61 -19.13 -11.16
CA THR A 80 -11.41 -19.45 -12.59
C THR A 80 -11.31 -18.19 -13.46
N PHE A 81 -10.72 -17.10 -12.94
CA PHE A 81 -10.51 -15.89 -13.72
C PHE A 81 -9.38 -16.08 -14.71
N ASP A 82 -9.69 -15.91 -15.99
CA ASP A 82 -8.70 -15.98 -17.04
C ASP A 82 -7.85 -14.69 -17.13
N GLN A 83 -6.70 -14.81 -17.78
CA GLN A 83 -5.74 -13.72 -17.95
C GLN A 83 -6.36 -12.49 -18.64
N GLN A 84 -7.29 -12.71 -19.57
CA GLN A 84 -7.96 -11.63 -20.28
C GLN A 84 -8.85 -10.83 -19.32
N PHE A 85 -9.63 -11.50 -18.48
CA PHE A 85 -10.49 -10.86 -17.50
C PHE A 85 -9.69 -10.06 -16.47
N LEU A 86 -8.58 -10.63 -15.94
CA LEU A 86 -7.68 -9.92 -15.03
C LEU A 86 -7.06 -8.67 -15.67
N SER A 87 -6.73 -8.74 -16.98
CA SER A 87 -6.23 -7.59 -17.72
C SER A 87 -7.30 -6.50 -17.89
N VAL A 88 -8.55 -6.89 -18.10
CA VAL A 88 -9.69 -5.94 -18.16
C VAL A 88 -9.92 -5.29 -16.80
N LEU A 89 -9.90 -6.04 -15.69
CA LEU A 89 -9.99 -5.48 -14.33
C LEU A 89 -8.87 -4.47 -14.09
N SER A 90 -7.63 -4.80 -14.46
CA SER A 90 -6.49 -3.91 -14.31
C SER A 90 -6.64 -2.62 -15.13
N LEU A 91 -7.18 -2.70 -16.36
CA LEU A 91 -7.46 -1.53 -17.20
C LEU A 91 -8.54 -0.65 -16.57
N ILE A 92 -9.65 -1.25 -16.13
CA ILE A 92 -10.73 -0.54 -15.42
C ILE A 92 -10.16 0.14 -14.18
N GLY A 93 -9.43 -0.60 -13.35
CA GLY A 93 -8.83 -0.10 -12.13
C GLY A 93 -7.89 1.09 -12.36
N SER A 94 -6.97 0.95 -13.31
CA SER A 94 -6.03 2.03 -13.66
C SER A 94 -6.73 3.28 -14.16
N THR A 95 -7.74 3.11 -15.03
CA THR A 95 -8.52 4.23 -15.56
C THR A 95 -9.30 4.95 -14.47
N LEU A 96 -9.98 4.19 -13.61
CA LEU A 96 -10.77 4.76 -12.51
C LEU A 96 -9.89 5.39 -11.42
N THR A 97 -8.70 4.86 -11.17
CA THR A 97 -7.71 5.49 -10.28
C THR A 97 -7.30 6.87 -10.80
N LEU A 98 -7.03 7.00 -12.10
CA LEU A 98 -6.75 8.30 -12.71
C LEU A 98 -7.95 9.26 -12.60
N LEU A 99 -9.16 8.80 -12.93
CA LEU A 99 -10.38 9.59 -12.78
C LEU A 99 -10.63 9.98 -11.34
N GLY A 100 -10.37 9.08 -10.39
CA GLY A 100 -10.47 9.33 -8.96
C GLY A 100 -9.62 10.51 -8.48
N MET A 101 -8.40 10.67 -9.01
CA MET A 101 -7.55 11.82 -8.69
C MET A 101 -8.20 13.16 -9.10
N PHE A 102 -8.93 13.21 -10.21
CA PHE A 102 -9.65 14.42 -10.64
C PHE A 102 -10.92 14.63 -9.81
N ILE A 103 -11.71 13.57 -9.58
CA ILE A 103 -12.98 13.64 -8.83
C ILE A 103 -12.72 14.08 -7.39
N PHE A 104 -11.73 13.47 -6.72
CA PHE A 104 -11.42 13.73 -5.32
C PHE A 104 -10.41 14.86 -5.11
N ARG A 105 -10.04 15.61 -6.16
CA ARG A 105 -9.05 16.70 -6.09
C ARG A 105 -9.35 17.70 -4.97
N ARG A 106 -10.59 18.14 -4.85
CA ARG A 106 -11.02 19.09 -3.84
C ARG A 106 -10.95 18.49 -2.42
N PHE A 107 -11.42 17.25 -2.28
CA PHE A 107 -11.32 16.49 -1.02
C PHE A 107 -9.87 16.38 -0.55
N MET A 108 -8.95 16.01 -1.46
CA MET A 108 -7.53 15.92 -1.15
C MET A 108 -6.88 17.25 -0.75
N ALA A 109 -7.34 18.36 -1.32
CA ALA A 109 -6.80 19.70 -1.04
C ALA A 109 -7.31 20.29 0.28
N GLU A 110 -8.55 20.00 0.67
CA GLU A 110 -9.23 20.65 1.80
C GLU A 110 -9.12 19.85 3.12
N ARG A 111 -8.76 18.57 3.06
CA ARG A 111 -8.73 17.71 4.24
C ARG A 111 -7.32 17.45 4.76
N SER A 112 -7.21 17.31 6.10
CA SER A 112 -5.94 16.92 6.73
C SER A 112 -5.56 15.49 6.34
N ILE A 113 -4.27 15.19 6.30
CA ILE A 113 -3.79 13.84 5.99
C ILE A 113 -4.33 12.79 6.98
N SER A 114 -4.44 13.13 8.26
CA SER A 114 -4.98 12.22 9.28
C SER A 114 -6.44 11.87 9.00
N PHE A 115 -7.27 12.86 8.60
CA PHE A 115 -8.65 12.61 8.21
C PHE A 115 -8.73 11.72 6.96
N VAL A 116 -7.92 12.00 5.94
CA VAL A 116 -7.86 11.20 4.70
C VAL A 116 -7.48 9.76 5.01
N VAL A 117 -6.48 9.53 5.87
CA VAL A 117 -6.04 8.18 6.26
C VAL A 117 -7.16 7.43 6.98
N VAL A 118 -7.84 8.05 7.96
CA VAL A 118 -8.97 7.41 8.67
C VAL A 118 -10.10 7.09 7.71
N PHE A 119 -10.48 8.06 6.86
CA PHE A 119 -11.52 7.85 5.85
C PHE A 119 -11.19 6.69 4.92
N LEU A 120 -9.97 6.64 4.37
CA LEU A 120 -9.55 5.57 3.48
C LEU A 120 -9.50 4.22 4.19
N THR A 121 -9.01 4.17 5.43
CA THR A 121 -8.99 2.92 6.20
C THR A 121 -10.40 2.36 6.34
N LEU A 122 -11.38 3.18 6.75
CA LEU A 122 -12.77 2.76 6.91
C LEU A 122 -13.41 2.39 5.58
N ALA A 123 -13.24 3.23 4.56
CA ALA A 123 -13.82 3.00 3.23
C ALA A 123 -13.23 1.73 2.57
N SER A 124 -11.91 1.58 2.55
CA SER A 124 -11.27 0.39 1.96
C SER A 124 -11.62 -0.88 2.74
N THR A 125 -11.72 -0.82 4.07
CA THR A 125 -12.16 -1.98 4.87
C THR A 125 -13.58 -2.41 4.48
N LEU A 126 -14.49 -1.44 4.33
CA LEU A 126 -15.88 -1.73 3.94
C LEU A 126 -15.96 -2.26 2.51
N LEU A 127 -15.25 -1.63 1.57
CA LEU A 127 -15.22 -2.04 0.16
C LEU A 127 -14.53 -3.39 -0.04
N TYR A 128 -13.63 -3.81 0.83
CA TYR A 128 -12.98 -5.12 0.74
C TYR A 128 -13.87 -6.28 1.21
N LEU A 129 -15.00 -6.00 1.89
CA LEU A 129 -15.91 -7.04 2.37
C LEU A 129 -16.47 -7.96 1.28
N PRO A 130 -16.82 -7.50 0.05
CA PRO A 130 -17.25 -8.38 -1.03
C PRO A 130 -16.18 -9.40 -1.42
N ILE A 131 -14.91 -9.01 -1.46
CA ILE A 131 -13.78 -9.93 -1.74
C ILE A 131 -13.67 -11.00 -0.66
N VAL A 132 -13.74 -10.59 0.63
CA VAL A 132 -13.78 -11.53 1.75
C VAL A 132 -15.04 -12.42 1.66
N GLY A 133 -16.17 -11.85 1.31
CA GLY A 133 -17.42 -12.60 1.09
C GLY A 133 -17.29 -13.65 -0.01
N MET A 134 -16.62 -13.34 -1.13
CA MET A 134 -16.36 -14.31 -2.20
C MET A 134 -15.51 -15.50 -1.72
N TYR A 135 -14.57 -15.27 -0.82
CA TYR A 135 -13.80 -16.36 -0.19
C TYR A 135 -14.71 -17.35 0.58
N PHE A 136 -15.80 -16.85 1.17
CA PHE A 136 -16.82 -17.66 1.87
C PHE A 136 -18.02 -18.05 0.99
N GLY A 137 -17.91 -17.98 -0.35
CA GLY A 137 -18.96 -18.42 -1.26
C GLY A 137 -20.07 -17.40 -1.54
N LEU A 138 -19.89 -16.11 -1.21
CA LEU A 138 -20.87 -15.05 -1.50
C LEU A 138 -21.31 -15.05 -2.97
N HIS A 139 -20.37 -15.23 -3.88
CA HIS A 139 -20.63 -15.23 -5.34
C HIS A 139 -21.52 -16.39 -5.79
N GLU A 140 -21.43 -17.57 -5.15
CA GLU A 140 -22.31 -18.70 -5.45
C GLU A 140 -23.73 -18.43 -4.95
N TRP A 141 -23.83 -17.89 -3.72
CA TRP A 141 -25.11 -17.52 -3.13
C TRP A 141 -25.81 -16.43 -3.94
N THR A 142 -25.12 -15.33 -4.29
CA THR A 142 -25.70 -14.25 -5.11
C THR A 142 -26.06 -14.71 -6.51
N ALA A 143 -25.25 -15.56 -7.15
CA ALA A 143 -25.55 -16.14 -8.45
C ALA A 143 -26.83 -16.98 -8.41
N SER A 144 -27.03 -17.79 -7.38
CA SER A 144 -28.24 -18.62 -7.23
C SER A 144 -29.51 -17.78 -7.12
N TRP A 145 -29.45 -16.64 -6.43
CA TRP A 145 -30.58 -15.74 -6.25
C TRP A 145 -30.88 -14.86 -7.48
N THR A 146 -29.86 -14.56 -8.28
CA THR A 146 -29.97 -13.64 -9.41
C THR A 146 -30.02 -14.35 -10.77
N GLY A 147 -30.16 -15.67 -10.78
CA GLY A 147 -30.14 -16.46 -12.02
C GLY A 147 -28.79 -16.40 -12.76
N GLY A 148 -27.68 -16.27 -12.01
CA GLY A 148 -26.32 -16.23 -12.56
C GLY A 148 -25.79 -14.84 -12.90
N VAL A 149 -26.59 -13.77 -12.71
CA VAL A 149 -26.18 -12.39 -13.07
C VAL A 149 -25.12 -11.84 -12.13
N VAL A 150 -25.28 -12.04 -10.82
CA VAL A 150 -24.32 -11.56 -9.80
C VAL A 150 -23.39 -12.71 -9.42
N ASP A 151 -22.52 -13.05 -10.33
CA ASP A 151 -21.46 -14.06 -10.17
C ASP A 151 -20.14 -13.43 -9.65
N ALA A 152 -19.09 -14.22 -9.52
CA ALA A 152 -17.78 -13.76 -9.08
C ALA A 152 -17.19 -12.67 -9.99
N ARG A 153 -17.40 -12.73 -11.31
CA ARG A 153 -16.90 -11.73 -12.25
C ARG A 153 -17.61 -10.39 -12.07
N PHE A 154 -18.93 -10.43 -11.91
CA PHE A 154 -19.72 -9.21 -11.64
C PHE A 154 -19.28 -8.54 -10.34
N ILE A 155 -19.13 -9.30 -9.26
CA ILE A 155 -18.66 -8.78 -7.96
C ILE A 155 -17.27 -8.15 -8.10
N ALA A 156 -16.33 -8.83 -8.80
CA ALA A 156 -14.99 -8.31 -9.00
C ALA A 156 -14.94 -7.00 -9.82
N VAL A 157 -15.81 -6.85 -10.81
CA VAL A 157 -15.93 -5.61 -11.61
C VAL A 157 -16.47 -4.47 -10.74
N VAL A 158 -17.53 -4.72 -9.96
CA VAL A 158 -18.14 -3.72 -9.08
C VAL A 158 -17.16 -3.29 -7.99
N ASP A 159 -16.48 -4.25 -7.37
CA ASP A 159 -15.44 -4.01 -6.36
C ASP A 159 -14.32 -3.13 -6.93
N THR A 160 -13.75 -3.52 -8.07
CA THR A 160 -12.74 -2.73 -8.79
C THR A 160 -13.24 -1.31 -9.10
N ALA A 161 -14.49 -1.17 -9.52
CA ALA A 161 -15.08 0.13 -9.87
C ALA A 161 -15.25 1.04 -8.64
N LEU A 162 -15.54 0.50 -7.48
CA LEU A 162 -15.75 1.26 -6.25
C LEU A 162 -14.43 1.58 -5.52
N GLU A 163 -13.49 0.64 -5.49
CA GLU A 163 -12.23 0.79 -4.75
C GLU A 163 -11.18 1.61 -5.53
N SER A 164 -11.05 1.38 -6.83
CA SER A 164 -9.98 1.97 -7.64
C SER A 164 -9.92 3.50 -7.61
N PRO A 165 -11.04 4.26 -7.60
CA PRO A 165 -10.99 5.71 -7.50
C PRO A 165 -10.32 6.21 -6.21
N LEU A 166 -10.31 5.39 -5.15
CA LEU A 166 -9.72 5.72 -3.87
C LEU A 166 -8.22 5.46 -3.80
N GLY A 167 -7.67 4.66 -4.72
CA GLY A 167 -6.32 4.10 -4.64
C GLY A 167 -5.18 5.13 -4.52
N GLN A 168 -5.35 6.36 -5.00
CA GLN A 168 -4.32 7.40 -4.95
C GLN A 168 -4.70 8.63 -4.10
N ILE A 169 -5.84 8.59 -3.41
CA ILE A 169 -6.34 9.76 -2.64
C ILE A 169 -5.36 10.17 -1.53
N ALA A 170 -4.67 9.24 -0.88
CA ALA A 170 -3.71 9.54 0.18
C ALA A 170 -2.40 10.12 -0.35
N MET A 171 -2.02 9.84 -1.59
CA MET A 171 -0.71 10.18 -2.14
C MET A 171 -0.50 11.70 -2.23
N ILE A 172 -1.47 12.43 -2.78
CA ILE A 172 -1.35 13.88 -2.97
C ILE A 172 -1.28 14.65 -1.64
N PRO A 173 -2.20 14.43 -0.68
CA PRO A 173 -2.09 15.07 0.64
C PRO A 173 -0.80 14.71 1.39
N MET A 174 -0.32 13.48 1.24
CA MET A 174 0.94 13.04 1.85
C MET A 174 2.14 13.79 1.27
N LEU A 175 2.24 13.91 -0.05
CA LEU A 175 3.32 14.67 -0.70
C LEU A 175 3.24 16.16 -0.37
N ALA A 176 2.04 16.75 -0.35
CA ALA A 176 1.81 18.13 0.04
C ALA A 176 2.20 18.36 1.51
N TRP A 177 1.83 17.44 2.40
CA TRP A 177 2.24 17.53 3.80
C TRP A 177 3.76 17.50 3.95
N ILE A 178 4.47 16.60 3.26
CA ILE A 178 5.95 16.55 3.27
C ILE A 178 6.53 17.89 2.79
N ALA A 179 6.02 18.42 1.68
CA ALA A 179 6.52 19.67 1.10
C ALA A 179 6.29 20.89 2.01
N ASN A 180 5.11 20.96 2.66
CA ASN A 180 4.73 22.07 3.55
C ASN A 180 5.42 21.99 4.93
N SER A 181 5.81 20.81 5.38
CA SER A 181 6.52 20.62 6.66
C SER A 181 8.02 20.97 6.56
N ALA A 182 8.54 21.17 5.35
CA ALA A 182 9.96 21.38 5.13
C ALA A 182 10.39 22.84 5.39
N PRO A 183 11.47 23.08 6.19
CA PRO A 183 12.10 24.39 6.28
C PRO A 183 12.56 24.91 4.90
N ALA A 184 12.47 26.23 4.67
CA ALA A 184 12.72 26.82 3.35
C ALA A 184 14.10 26.50 2.77
N ASN A 185 15.12 26.39 3.63
CA ASN A 185 16.51 26.14 3.26
C ASN A 185 16.84 24.63 3.13
N LEU A 186 15.93 23.73 3.48
CA LEU A 186 16.16 22.26 3.53
C LEU A 186 15.10 21.46 2.75
N LYS A 187 14.27 22.10 1.93
CA LYS A 187 13.12 21.48 1.26
C LYS A 187 13.47 20.18 0.52
N ALA A 188 14.52 20.21 -0.29
CA ALA A 188 14.91 19.01 -1.09
C ALA A 188 15.38 17.86 -0.20
N THR A 189 16.23 18.13 0.79
CA THR A 189 16.72 17.11 1.72
C THR A 189 15.59 16.55 2.57
N PHE A 190 14.71 17.44 3.06
CA PHE A 190 13.54 17.06 3.86
C PHE A 190 12.61 16.15 3.08
N PHE A 191 12.28 16.55 1.84
CA PHE A 191 11.44 15.74 0.96
C PHE A 191 12.05 14.38 0.68
N ALA A 192 13.35 14.29 0.36
CA ALA A 192 14.03 13.04 0.09
C ALA A 192 14.01 12.09 1.30
N VAL A 193 14.30 12.59 2.51
CA VAL A 193 14.28 11.76 3.73
C VAL A 193 12.88 11.30 4.08
N MET A 194 11.88 12.17 4.00
CA MET A 194 10.49 11.82 4.30
C MET A 194 9.90 10.87 3.26
N ALA A 195 10.20 11.05 1.98
CA ALA A 195 9.82 10.12 0.92
C ALA A 195 10.47 8.75 1.14
N SER A 196 11.76 8.70 1.53
CA SER A 196 12.44 7.45 1.87
C SER A 196 11.79 6.76 3.07
N PHE A 197 11.37 7.52 4.09
CA PHE A 197 10.65 6.98 5.25
C PHE A 197 9.30 6.38 4.85
N THR A 198 8.53 7.06 4.00
CA THR A 198 7.24 6.52 3.52
C THR A 198 7.42 5.30 2.62
N ASN A 199 8.51 5.22 1.84
CA ASN A 199 8.84 4.03 1.05
C ASN A 199 9.32 2.87 1.93
N LEU A 200 9.99 3.15 3.04
CA LEU A 200 10.34 2.13 4.03
C LEU A 200 9.09 1.46 4.63
N ALA A 201 8.00 2.21 4.82
CA ALA A 201 6.72 1.64 5.24
C ALA A 201 6.16 0.63 4.23
N LEU A 202 6.31 0.87 2.92
CA LEU A 202 5.94 -0.11 1.89
C LEU A 202 6.80 -1.38 1.96
N SER A 203 8.10 -1.23 2.24
CA SER A 203 8.99 -2.39 2.44
C SER A 203 8.58 -3.19 3.68
N ALA A 204 8.13 -2.52 4.74
CA ALA A 204 7.55 -3.17 5.93
C ALA A 204 6.26 -3.95 5.57
N SER A 205 5.38 -3.36 4.76
CA SER A 205 4.16 -4.01 4.26
C SER A 205 4.49 -5.28 3.47
N GLN A 206 5.45 -5.20 2.54
CA GLN A 206 5.88 -6.36 1.74
C GLN A 206 6.47 -7.47 2.60
N LEU A 207 7.31 -7.11 3.58
CA LEU A 207 7.88 -8.07 4.51
C LEU A 207 6.81 -8.71 5.41
N GLY A 208 5.85 -7.91 5.88
CA GLY A 208 4.68 -8.40 6.60
C GLY A 208 3.84 -9.37 5.76
N THR A 209 3.62 -9.06 4.48
CA THR A 209 2.92 -9.95 3.53
C THR A 209 3.67 -11.28 3.35
N LYS A 210 5.01 -11.24 3.22
CA LYS A 210 5.83 -12.46 3.16
C LYS A 210 5.56 -13.38 4.35
N TYR A 211 5.68 -12.86 5.57
CA TYR A 211 5.47 -13.66 6.79
C TYR A 211 4.02 -14.13 6.96
N LEU A 212 3.04 -13.32 6.57
CA LEU A 212 1.64 -13.78 6.56
C LEU A 212 1.42 -14.92 5.57
N ASN A 213 2.02 -14.85 4.39
CA ASN A 213 1.91 -15.92 3.40
C ASN A 213 2.65 -17.20 3.83
N GLU A 214 3.75 -17.10 4.58
CA GLU A 214 4.41 -18.23 5.20
C GLU A 214 3.54 -18.85 6.30
N LEU A 215 2.91 -18.04 7.15
CA LEU A 215 2.05 -18.51 8.24
C LEU A 215 0.78 -19.16 7.74
N PHE A 216 0.13 -18.59 6.73
CA PHE A 216 -1.12 -19.11 6.14
C PHE A 216 -0.88 -19.98 4.90
N VAL A 217 0.37 -20.28 4.57
CA VAL A 217 0.80 -21.17 3.48
C VAL A 217 0.12 -20.80 2.15
N VAL A 218 0.26 -19.57 1.72
CA VAL A 218 -0.27 -19.11 0.42
C VAL A 218 0.78 -19.32 -0.65
N THR A 219 0.94 -20.56 -1.12
CA THR A 219 1.83 -20.93 -2.23
C THR A 219 1.11 -21.83 -3.22
N ARG A 220 1.38 -21.70 -4.51
CA ARG A 220 0.86 -22.61 -5.56
C ARG A 220 1.38 -24.05 -5.40
N GLU A 221 2.59 -24.20 -4.88
CA GLU A 221 3.23 -25.51 -4.71
C GLU A 221 2.56 -26.40 -3.67
N VAL A 222 1.80 -25.86 -2.75
CA VAL A 222 1.10 -26.61 -1.68
C VAL A 222 -0.23 -27.19 -2.15
N ARG A 223 -0.81 -26.67 -3.25
CA ARG A 223 -2.07 -27.17 -3.80
C ARG A 223 -1.93 -28.41 -4.65
N ASP A 224 -0.75 -28.66 -5.19
CA ASP A 224 -0.46 -29.81 -6.05
C ASP A 224 -0.02 -31.06 -5.24
N LYS A 225 -0.15 -31.01 -3.91
CA LYS A 225 0.11 -32.15 -3.00
C LYS A 225 -1.18 -32.60 -2.30
#